data_28b073c13aad653f5608690b6d98be40
#
_entry.id   28b073c13aad653f5608690b6d98be40
#
_cell.length_a   1.000
_cell.length_b   1.000
_cell.length_c   1.000
_cell.angle_alpha   90.00
_cell.angle_beta   90.00
_cell.angle_gamma   90.00
#
_symmetry.space_group_name_H-M   'P 1'
#
loop_
_entity.id
_entity.type
_entity.pdbx_description
1 polymer ?
#
loop_
_entity_poly.entity_id
_entity_poly.type
_entity_poly.pdbx_seq_one_letter_code
_entity_poly.pdbx_strand_id
1 'polypeptide(L)'
;MADSPKFPPFMDPEQFTKMIDGTGAVSTDPLVAYQKALDAWGQVLAPLAKAGRDKVDPKDRRFSAPQWEQPVFDLVRQSYQVMSDYMLGAAEQLDNIPAAEKAKIGFAVRTVVEAMSPANSPFTNPVALEKAVETKGASLMSGMQHLLHDMQRGQLTHTDPNAFRLGENIAAT
;
A
#
# COMPACT_ATOMS: atom_id res chain seq x y z
N MET A 1 -7.78 -26.08 -24.49
CA MET A 1 -7.38 -26.12 -23.08
C MET A 1 -6.59 -24.86 -22.84
N ALA A 2 -7.21 -23.85 -22.27
CA ALA A 2 -6.54 -22.62 -21.91
C ALA A 2 -5.63 -22.90 -20.71
N ASP A 3 -4.36 -22.57 -20.83
CA ASP A 3 -3.40 -22.66 -19.74
C ASP A 3 -3.89 -21.76 -18.60
N SER A 4 -4.21 -22.35 -17.46
CA SER A 4 -4.58 -21.58 -16.26
C SER A 4 -3.44 -20.63 -15.92
N PRO A 5 -3.70 -19.36 -15.60
CA PRO A 5 -2.65 -18.45 -15.21
C PRO A 5 -1.85 -19.07 -14.07
N LYS A 6 -0.56 -19.33 -14.33
CA LYS A 6 0.36 -19.80 -13.29
C LYS A 6 0.50 -18.68 -12.29
N PHE A 7 -0.16 -18.83 -11.15
CA PHE A 7 0.14 -17.99 -10.00
C PHE A 7 1.65 -17.99 -9.76
N PRO A 8 2.29 -16.83 -9.57
CA PRO A 8 3.64 -16.83 -9.06
C PRO A 8 3.62 -17.67 -7.79
N PRO A 9 4.61 -18.57 -7.60
CA PRO A 9 4.62 -19.41 -6.42
C PRO A 9 4.66 -18.49 -5.20
N PHE A 10 3.52 -18.36 -4.54
CA PHE A 10 3.49 -17.80 -3.20
C PHE A 10 4.47 -18.63 -2.38
N MET A 11 5.32 -17.95 -1.67
CA MET A 11 6.37 -18.53 -0.86
C MET A 11 5.81 -19.73 -0.08
N ASP A 12 6.49 -20.88 -0.23
CA ASP A 12 6.21 -22.09 0.53
C ASP A 12 6.06 -21.68 2.02
N PRO A 13 4.97 -22.09 2.70
CA PRO A 13 4.81 -21.80 4.12
C PRO A 13 6.01 -22.19 4.98
N GLU A 14 6.75 -23.25 4.60
CA GLU A 14 8.01 -23.60 5.28
C GLU A 14 9.12 -22.58 5.07
N GLN A 15 9.22 -21.99 3.89
CA GLN A 15 10.20 -20.91 3.62
C GLN A 15 9.85 -19.66 4.41
N PHE A 16 8.55 -19.33 4.52
CA PHE A 16 8.08 -18.21 5.33
C PHE A 16 8.37 -18.44 6.82
N THR A 17 8.11 -19.65 7.33
CA THR A 17 8.42 -20.01 8.71
C THR A 17 9.92 -19.96 8.99
N LYS A 18 10.76 -20.50 8.09
CA LYS A 18 12.22 -20.45 8.21
C LYS A 18 12.76 -19.02 8.15
N MET A 19 12.12 -18.14 7.39
CA MET A 19 12.48 -16.73 7.32
C MET A 19 12.16 -16.01 8.64
N ILE A 20 11.02 -16.29 9.26
CA ILE A 20 10.65 -15.74 10.57
C ILE A 20 11.56 -16.32 11.67
N ASP A 21 11.81 -17.62 11.67
CA ASP A 21 12.65 -18.30 12.66
C ASP A 21 14.15 -17.97 12.46
N GLY A 22 14.59 -17.74 11.24
CA GLY A 22 15.97 -17.36 10.89
C GLY A 22 16.34 -15.91 11.25
N THR A 23 15.37 -15.06 11.54
CA THR A 23 15.63 -13.67 11.94
C THR A 23 16.14 -13.55 13.40
N GLY A 24 16.42 -14.68 14.07
CA GLY A 24 17.06 -14.83 15.38
C GLY A 24 17.05 -13.57 16.25
N ALA A 25 16.30 -13.64 17.37
CA ALA A 25 16.10 -12.61 18.36
C ALA A 25 15.34 -11.37 17.86
N VAL A 26 14.10 -11.27 18.24
CA VAL A 26 13.32 -10.02 18.17
C VAL A 26 14.17 -8.93 18.82
N SER A 27 14.72 -8.03 18.01
CA SER A 27 15.46 -6.88 18.53
C SER A 27 14.50 -6.09 19.42
N THR A 28 14.91 -5.80 20.63
CA THR A 28 14.14 -4.94 21.56
C THR A 28 14.10 -3.49 21.07
N ASP A 29 14.93 -3.13 20.10
CA ASP A 29 14.89 -1.84 19.43
C ASP A 29 13.90 -1.90 18.24
N PRO A 30 12.79 -1.15 18.30
CA PRO A 30 11.76 -1.15 17.24
C PRO A 30 12.31 -0.75 15.87
N LEU A 31 13.30 0.14 15.81
CA LEU A 31 13.91 0.60 14.55
C LEU A 31 14.73 -0.51 13.90
N VAL A 32 15.52 -1.24 14.70
CA VAL A 32 16.30 -2.38 14.23
C VAL A 32 15.39 -3.52 13.77
N ALA A 33 14.32 -3.81 14.51
CA ALA A 33 13.33 -4.81 14.15
C ALA A 33 12.65 -4.45 12.82
N TYR A 34 12.31 -3.17 12.64
CA TYR A 34 11.71 -2.66 11.41
C TYR A 34 12.68 -2.79 10.21
N GLN A 35 13.94 -2.41 10.37
CA GLN A 35 14.94 -2.55 9.31
C GLN A 35 15.13 -4.02 8.88
N LYS A 36 15.23 -4.93 9.85
CA LYS A 36 15.31 -6.38 9.56
C LYS A 36 14.07 -6.90 8.83
N ALA A 37 12.89 -6.43 9.20
CA ALA A 37 11.66 -6.79 8.50
C ALA A 37 11.67 -6.28 7.05
N LEU A 38 12.11 -5.05 6.81
CA LEU A 38 12.26 -4.51 5.46
C LEU A 38 13.27 -5.31 4.61
N ASP A 39 14.41 -5.70 5.18
CA ASP A 39 15.42 -6.49 4.49
C ASP A 39 14.87 -7.88 4.13
N ALA A 40 14.14 -8.53 5.04
CA ALA A 40 13.49 -9.81 4.80
C ALA A 40 12.42 -9.69 3.69
N TRP A 41 11.57 -8.68 3.74
CA TRP A 41 10.60 -8.39 2.68
C TRP A 41 11.30 -8.08 1.36
N GLY A 42 12.42 -7.36 1.40
CA GLY A 42 13.24 -7.08 0.22
C GLY A 42 13.67 -8.35 -0.50
N GLN A 43 14.10 -9.38 0.23
CA GLN A 43 14.50 -10.67 -0.36
C GLN A 43 13.31 -11.40 -1.00
N VAL A 44 12.13 -11.35 -0.36
CA VAL A 44 10.91 -11.96 -0.90
C VAL A 44 10.42 -11.25 -2.15
N LEU A 45 10.49 -9.93 -2.16
CA LEU A 45 9.96 -9.10 -3.25
C LEU A 45 10.96 -8.93 -4.41
N ALA A 46 12.25 -9.23 -4.21
CA ALA A 46 13.28 -9.04 -5.23
C ALA A 46 12.96 -9.69 -6.60
N PRO A 47 12.41 -10.91 -6.68
CA PRO A 47 12.03 -11.49 -7.96
C PRO A 47 10.90 -10.74 -8.66
N LEU A 48 9.93 -10.23 -7.90
CA LEU A 48 8.81 -9.43 -8.41
C LEU A 48 9.28 -8.06 -8.91
N ALA A 49 10.13 -7.39 -8.15
CA ALA A 49 10.68 -6.10 -8.51
C ALA A 49 11.54 -6.16 -9.78
N LYS A 50 12.29 -7.25 -9.98
CA LYS A 50 13.05 -7.44 -11.21
C LYS A 50 12.16 -7.48 -12.46
N ALA A 51 10.93 -8.01 -12.33
CA ALA A 51 9.93 -8.03 -13.40
C ALA A 51 9.19 -6.68 -13.56
N GLY A 52 9.22 -5.81 -12.54
CA GLY A 52 8.49 -4.54 -12.51
C GLY A 52 9.32 -3.29 -12.84
N ARG A 53 10.63 -3.46 -13.05
CA ARG A 53 11.55 -2.31 -13.16
C ARG A 53 11.22 -1.34 -14.29
N ASP A 54 10.65 -1.85 -15.39
CA ASP A 54 10.27 -1.04 -16.57
C ASP A 54 8.82 -0.54 -16.53
N LYS A 55 8.08 -0.86 -15.46
CA LYS A 55 6.63 -0.59 -15.36
C LYS A 55 6.26 0.58 -14.46
N VAL A 56 7.23 1.16 -13.77
CA VAL A 56 6.97 2.30 -12.90
C VAL A 56 6.58 3.51 -13.73
N ASP A 57 5.33 3.95 -13.63
CA ASP A 57 4.88 5.18 -14.28
C ASP A 57 5.52 6.39 -13.57
N PRO A 58 6.39 7.16 -14.26
CA PRO A 58 7.04 8.33 -13.68
C PRO A 58 6.04 9.45 -13.36
N LYS A 59 4.80 9.37 -13.87
CA LYS A 59 3.73 10.31 -13.60
C LYS A 59 2.87 9.94 -12.39
N ASP A 60 3.07 8.76 -11.79
CA ASP A 60 2.33 8.37 -10.61
C ASP A 60 2.75 9.22 -9.40
N ARG A 61 1.90 10.20 -9.08
CA ARG A 61 2.15 11.17 -8.02
C ARG A 61 2.28 10.54 -6.62
N ARG A 62 1.78 9.32 -6.42
CA ARG A 62 1.89 8.60 -5.14
C ARG A 62 3.35 8.27 -4.81
N PHE A 63 4.17 8.11 -5.85
CA PHE A 63 5.57 7.69 -5.75
C PHE A 63 6.55 8.76 -6.24
N SER A 64 6.11 10.03 -6.31
CA SER A 64 6.91 11.13 -6.82
C SER A 64 7.98 11.66 -5.84
N ALA A 65 7.89 11.32 -4.58
CA ALA A 65 8.85 11.76 -3.57
C ALA A 65 10.19 11.02 -3.74
N PRO A 66 11.35 11.73 -3.62
CA PRO A 66 12.67 11.13 -3.85
C PRO A 66 13.00 9.99 -2.87
N GLN A 67 12.36 9.95 -1.70
CA GLN A 67 12.52 8.88 -0.73
C GLN A 67 12.15 7.48 -1.30
N TRP A 68 11.28 7.42 -2.31
CA TRP A 68 10.93 6.18 -3.01
C TRP A 68 12.08 5.61 -3.85
N GLU A 69 13.14 6.39 -4.12
CA GLU A 69 14.33 5.92 -4.84
C GLU A 69 15.29 5.11 -3.95
N GLN A 70 15.09 5.10 -2.64
CA GLN A 70 15.86 4.26 -1.73
C GLN A 70 15.60 2.78 -2.04
N PRO A 71 16.66 1.92 -2.05
CA PRO A 71 16.57 0.56 -2.60
C PRO A 71 15.41 -0.29 -2.08
N VAL A 72 15.12 -0.21 -0.78
CA VAL A 72 14.03 -0.99 -0.16
C VAL A 72 12.65 -0.46 -0.60
N PHE A 73 12.47 0.85 -0.61
CA PHE A 73 11.18 1.45 -0.99
C PHE A 73 10.93 1.36 -2.49
N ASP A 74 11.98 1.47 -3.29
CA ASP A 74 11.91 1.21 -4.73
C ASP A 74 11.48 -0.24 -5.01
N LEU A 75 12.02 -1.20 -4.27
CA LEU A 75 11.61 -2.60 -4.34
C LEU A 75 10.14 -2.80 -3.99
N VAL A 76 9.66 -2.18 -2.91
CA VAL A 76 8.24 -2.21 -2.50
C VAL A 76 7.35 -1.61 -3.57
N ARG A 77 7.72 -0.45 -4.12
CA ARG A 77 7.00 0.23 -5.21
C ARG A 77 6.90 -0.65 -6.45
N GLN A 78 8.02 -1.20 -6.91
CA GLN A 78 8.06 -2.06 -8.10
C GLN A 78 7.24 -3.34 -7.91
N SER A 79 7.32 -3.96 -6.74
CA SER A 79 6.54 -5.17 -6.43
C SER A 79 5.03 -4.89 -6.41
N TYR A 80 4.64 -3.76 -5.83
CA TYR A 80 3.26 -3.30 -5.88
C TYR A 80 2.78 -3.11 -7.33
N GLN A 81 3.59 -2.51 -8.19
CA GLN A 81 3.24 -2.28 -9.59
C GLN A 81 2.97 -3.59 -10.33
N VAL A 82 3.87 -4.57 -10.17
CA VAL A 82 3.70 -5.89 -10.79
C VAL A 82 2.44 -6.59 -10.31
N MET A 83 2.17 -6.54 -8.99
CA MET A 83 0.97 -7.13 -8.41
C MET A 83 -0.29 -6.42 -8.90
N SER A 84 -0.27 -5.09 -8.98
CA SER A 84 -1.37 -4.28 -9.49
C SER A 84 -1.71 -4.62 -10.92
N ASP A 85 -0.70 -4.65 -11.81
CA ASP A 85 -0.87 -5.00 -13.21
C ASP A 85 -1.43 -6.41 -13.38
N TYR A 86 -0.95 -7.36 -12.58
CA TYR A 86 -1.45 -8.73 -12.60
C TYR A 86 -2.92 -8.79 -12.20
N MET A 87 -3.31 -8.16 -11.10
CA MET A 87 -4.69 -8.18 -10.62
C MET A 87 -5.65 -7.49 -11.60
N LEU A 88 -5.26 -6.32 -12.12
CA LEU A 88 -6.05 -5.57 -13.10
C LEU A 88 -6.17 -6.35 -14.41
N GLY A 89 -5.07 -6.89 -14.91
CA GLY A 89 -5.07 -7.71 -16.13
C GLY A 89 -5.89 -8.98 -15.98
N ALA A 90 -5.87 -9.64 -14.82
CA ALA A 90 -6.71 -10.80 -14.54
C ALA A 90 -8.21 -10.44 -14.59
N ALA A 91 -8.60 -9.28 -14.05
CA ALA A 91 -9.98 -8.80 -14.11
C ALA A 91 -10.42 -8.48 -15.55
N GLU A 92 -9.50 -7.98 -16.38
CA GLU A 92 -9.78 -7.68 -17.79
C GLU A 92 -9.90 -8.95 -18.66
N GLN A 93 -9.23 -10.02 -18.28
CA GLN A 93 -9.25 -11.31 -19.00
C GLN A 93 -10.42 -12.21 -18.65
N LEU A 94 -11.32 -11.78 -17.75
CA LEU A 94 -12.51 -12.54 -17.42
C LEU A 94 -13.43 -12.66 -18.63
N ASP A 95 -13.63 -13.89 -19.09
CA ASP A 95 -14.50 -14.21 -20.22
C ASP A 95 -15.82 -14.81 -19.73
N ASN A 96 -16.82 -14.83 -20.63
CA ASN A 96 -18.14 -15.45 -20.41
C ASN A 96 -18.98 -14.86 -19.25
N ILE A 97 -18.73 -13.60 -18.92
CA ILE A 97 -19.56 -12.85 -17.96
C ILE A 97 -20.15 -11.61 -18.63
N PRO A 98 -21.37 -11.18 -18.21
CA PRO A 98 -22.00 -9.97 -18.74
C PRO A 98 -21.10 -8.73 -18.56
N ALA A 99 -21.07 -7.83 -19.55
CA ALA A 99 -20.22 -6.63 -19.52
C ALA A 99 -20.43 -5.77 -18.27
N ALA A 100 -21.67 -5.67 -17.77
CA ALA A 100 -21.97 -4.93 -16.54
C ALA A 100 -21.35 -5.56 -15.29
N GLU A 101 -21.27 -6.88 -15.23
CA GLU A 101 -20.63 -7.60 -14.11
C GLU A 101 -19.11 -7.49 -14.21
N LYS A 102 -18.56 -7.62 -15.41
CA LYS A 102 -17.13 -7.39 -15.67
C LYS A 102 -16.70 -6.00 -15.22
N ALA A 103 -17.50 -4.97 -15.53
CA ALA A 103 -17.25 -3.60 -15.08
C ALA A 103 -17.25 -3.47 -13.55
N LYS A 104 -18.19 -4.11 -12.86
CA LYS A 104 -18.25 -4.13 -11.37
C LYS A 104 -17.04 -4.81 -10.76
N ILE A 105 -16.64 -5.97 -11.32
CA ILE A 105 -15.44 -6.69 -10.85
C ILE A 105 -14.20 -5.84 -11.09
N GLY A 106 -14.04 -5.26 -12.27
CA GLY A 106 -12.92 -4.38 -12.59
C GLY A 106 -12.83 -3.18 -11.65
N PHE A 107 -13.98 -2.57 -11.31
CA PHE A 107 -14.04 -1.50 -10.33
C PHE A 107 -13.62 -1.97 -8.93
N ALA A 108 -14.16 -3.10 -8.47
CA ALA A 108 -13.82 -3.66 -7.17
C ALA A 108 -12.33 -4.01 -7.06
N VAL A 109 -11.76 -4.67 -8.09
CA VAL A 109 -10.33 -5.00 -8.14
C VAL A 109 -9.48 -3.73 -8.11
N ARG A 110 -9.83 -2.71 -8.90
CA ARG A 110 -9.12 -1.43 -8.89
C ARG A 110 -9.15 -0.78 -7.51
N THR A 111 -10.30 -0.77 -6.85
CA THR A 111 -10.46 -0.21 -5.50
C THR A 111 -9.56 -0.94 -4.50
N VAL A 112 -9.51 -2.27 -4.55
CA VAL A 112 -8.63 -3.08 -3.70
C VAL A 112 -7.16 -2.78 -3.98
N VAL A 113 -6.76 -2.78 -5.26
CA VAL A 113 -5.38 -2.47 -5.67
C VAL A 113 -4.96 -1.10 -5.15
N GLU A 114 -5.79 -0.08 -5.33
CA GLU A 114 -5.46 1.27 -4.85
C GLU A 114 -5.40 1.36 -3.32
N ALA A 115 -6.29 0.67 -2.62
CA ALA A 115 -6.25 0.60 -1.17
C ALA A 115 -4.98 -0.07 -0.63
N MET A 116 -4.46 -1.07 -1.36
CA MET A 116 -3.21 -1.79 -1.02
C MET A 116 -1.94 -1.02 -1.39
N SER A 117 -2.05 0.19 -1.95
CA SER A 117 -0.87 0.98 -2.31
C SER A 117 0.05 1.21 -1.10
N PRO A 118 1.35 0.94 -1.21
CA PRO A 118 2.29 1.16 -0.13
C PRO A 118 2.42 2.65 0.26
N ALA A 119 1.99 3.55 -0.60
CA ALA A 119 1.91 4.97 -0.29
C ALA A 119 0.84 5.32 0.75
N ASN A 120 -0.16 4.44 0.95
CA ASN A 120 -1.25 4.65 1.90
C ASN A 120 -0.90 4.19 3.32
N SER A 121 0.16 3.41 3.49
CA SER A 121 0.53 2.86 4.80
C SER A 121 1.66 3.68 5.44
N PRO A 122 1.52 4.11 6.69
CA PRO A 122 2.58 4.82 7.40
C PRO A 122 3.82 3.95 7.64
N PHE A 123 3.72 2.63 7.51
CA PHE A 123 4.83 1.68 7.70
C PHE A 123 5.59 1.37 6.41
N THR A 124 5.02 1.66 5.24
CA THR A 124 5.64 1.40 3.94
C THR A 124 5.88 2.67 3.14
N ASN A 125 5.28 3.79 3.53
CA ASN A 125 5.50 5.08 2.91
C ASN A 125 6.76 5.75 3.47
N PRO A 126 7.85 5.90 2.69
CA PRO A 126 9.12 6.44 3.17
C PRO A 126 9.01 7.88 3.70
N VAL A 127 8.13 8.70 3.14
CA VAL A 127 7.90 10.07 3.60
C VAL A 127 7.24 10.09 4.99
N ALA A 128 6.26 9.20 5.21
CA ALA A 128 5.61 9.07 6.51
C ALA A 128 6.58 8.55 7.58
N LEU A 129 7.45 7.60 7.20
CA LEU A 129 8.47 7.05 8.08
C LEU A 129 9.53 8.07 8.45
N GLU A 130 10.03 8.84 7.49
CA GLU A 130 10.97 9.93 7.74
C GLU A 130 10.36 10.93 8.74
N LYS A 131 9.10 11.31 8.52
CA LYS A 131 8.38 12.19 9.43
C LYS A 131 8.18 11.60 10.83
N ALA A 132 7.92 10.30 10.91
CA ALA A 132 7.80 9.61 12.20
C ALA A 132 9.13 9.62 12.96
N VAL A 133 10.26 9.40 12.27
CA VAL A 133 11.59 9.46 12.87
C VAL A 133 11.93 10.89 13.33
N GLU A 134 11.74 11.89 12.49
CA GLU A 134 11.97 13.31 12.83
C GLU A 134 11.18 13.74 14.07
N THR A 135 9.92 13.31 14.16
CA THR A 135 9.03 13.69 15.28
C THR A 135 9.12 12.75 16.47
N LYS A 136 10.03 11.76 16.45
CA LYS A 136 10.16 10.70 17.47
C LYS A 136 8.82 9.99 17.73
N GLY A 137 8.05 9.76 16.67
CA GLY A 137 6.76 9.07 16.72
C GLY A 137 5.55 9.97 16.99
N ALA A 138 5.74 11.26 17.29
CA ALA A 138 4.63 12.15 17.61
C ALA A 138 3.62 12.29 16.45
N SER A 139 4.09 12.26 15.20
CA SER A 139 3.21 12.31 14.02
C SER A 139 2.29 11.08 13.92
N LEU A 140 2.81 9.89 14.23
CA LEU A 140 2.01 8.65 14.24
C LEU A 140 0.99 8.65 15.39
N MET A 141 1.40 9.12 16.56
CA MET A 141 0.52 9.24 17.71
C MET A 141 -0.65 10.21 17.44
N SER A 142 -0.36 11.36 16.84
CA SER A 142 -1.38 12.32 16.45
C SER A 142 -2.34 11.72 15.41
N GLY A 143 -1.82 11.03 14.38
CA GLY A 143 -2.65 10.32 13.40
C GLY A 143 -3.55 9.26 14.02
N MET A 144 -3.04 8.50 14.99
CA MET A 144 -3.82 7.51 15.73
C MET A 144 -4.94 8.17 16.55
N GLN A 145 -4.66 9.28 17.22
CA GLN A 145 -5.68 10.02 17.98
C GLN A 145 -6.79 10.54 17.07
N HIS A 146 -6.46 11.07 15.89
CA HIS A 146 -7.45 11.51 14.91
C HIS A 146 -8.30 10.34 14.41
N LEU A 147 -7.67 9.20 14.08
CA LEU A 147 -8.39 7.99 13.67
C LEU A 147 -9.39 7.51 14.72
N LEU A 148 -8.95 7.42 15.98
CA LEU A 148 -9.82 7.00 17.09
C LEU A 148 -10.99 7.97 17.28
N HIS A 149 -10.73 9.26 17.16
CA HIS A 149 -11.77 10.28 17.27
C HIS A 149 -12.79 10.19 16.12
N ASP A 150 -12.32 9.97 14.89
CA ASP A 150 -13.21 9.79 13.73
C ASP A 150 -14.04 8.50 13.83
N MET A 151 -13.43 7.41 14.31
CA MET A 151 -14.14 6.16 14.58
C MET A 151 -15.23 6.33 15.64
N GLN A 152 -14.98 7.09 16.71
CA GLN A 152 -15.96 7.37 17.76
C GLN A 152 -17.13 8.21 17.24
N ARG A 153 -16.89 9.12 16.30
CA ARG A 153 -17.92 9.95 15.67
C ARG A 153 -18.65 9.24 14.54
N GLY A 154 -18.14 8.11 14.05
CA GLY A 154 -18.72 7.39 12.92
C GLY A 154 -18.60 8.12 11.58
N GLN A 155 -17.76 9.16 11.51
CA GLN A 155 -17.53 9.95 10.29
C GLN A 155 -16.10 10.51 10.26
N LEU A 156 -15.56 10.65 9.06
CA LEU A 156 -14.26 11.29 8.84
C LEU A 156 -14.41 12.80 8.98
N THR A 157 -13.67 13.40 9.89
CA THR A 157 -13.71 14.84 10.17
C THR A 157 -12.64 15.55 9.33
N HIS A 158 -12.90 15.69 8.03
CA HIS A 158 -11.99 16.44 7.14
C HIS A 158 -12.23 17.95 7.15
N THR A 159 -13.38 18.38 7.64
CA THR A 159 -13.78 19.77 7.57
C THR A 159 -14.43 20.19 8.88
N ASP A 160 -14.06 21.37 9.36
CA ASP A 160 -14.76 21.97 10.49
C ASP A 160 -16.20 22.32 10.07
N PRO A 161 -17.22 21.68 10.66
CA PRO A 161 -18.61 21.99 10.32
C PRO A 161 -19.01 23.44 10.61
N ASN A 162 -18.27 24.12 11.50
CA ASN A 162 -18.50 25.54 11.80
C ASN A 162 -17.91 26.49 10.74
N ALA A 163 -17.08 25.96 9.83
CA ALA A 163 -16.55 26.72 8.69
C ALA A 163 -17.62 26.97 7.62
N PHE A 164 -18.76 26.24 7.68
CA PHE A 164 -19.85 26.35 6.70
C PHE A 164 -20.98 27.21 7.24
N ARG A 165 -21.30 28.27 6.51
CA ARG A 165 -22.43 29.17 6.81
C ARG A 165 -23.32 29.29 5.60
N LEU A 166 -24.59 28.89 5.78
CA LEU A 166 -25.62 29.04 4.76
C LEU A 166 -25.81 30.53 4.41
N GLY A 167 -25.76 30.82 3.10
CA GLY A 167 -25.90 32.19 2.60
C GLY A 167 -24.65 33.07 2.65
N GLU A 168 -23.56 32.61 3.30
CA GLU A 168 -22.26 33.33 3.30
C GLU A 168 -21.24 32.60 2.39
N ASN A 169 -20.97 31.33 2.64
CA ASN A 169 -19.99 30.56 1.91
C ASN A 169 -20.55 29.22 1.37
N ILE A 170 -21.83 28.95 1.59
CA ILE A 170 -22.61 27.90 0.94
C ILE A 170 -23.84 28.54 0.33
N ALA A 171 -24.06 28.28 -0.97
CA ALA A 171 -25.26 28.72 -1.65
C ALA A 171 -26.51 28.09 -1.00
N ALA A 172 -27.45 28.89 -0.59
CA ALA A 172 -28.78 28.42 -0.21
C ALA A 172 -29.51 27.99 -1.48
N THR A 173 -29.97 26.72 -1.53
CA THR A 173 -30.88 26.21 -2.58
C THR A 173 -32.30 26.33 -2.09
#